data_8d11112807b7119ca7c0d6139627c5f3
#
_entry.id   8d11112807b7119ca7c0d6139627c5f3
#
_cell.length_a   1.000
_cell.length_b   1.000
_cell.length_c   1.000
_cell.angle_alpha   90.00
_cell.angle_beta   90.00
_cell.angle_gamma   90.00
#
_symmetry.space_group_name_H-M   'P 1'
#
loop_
_entity.id
_entity.type
_entity.pdbx_description
1 polymer ?
#
loop_
_entity_poly.entity_id
_entity_poly.type
_entity_poly.pdbx_seq_one_letter_code
_entity_poly.pdbx_strand_id
1 'polypeptide(L)' 'MNVGDLVRIEKVPIGQGMDSLIGQVGVILPTPDFPESWDHYINVFVDNRLQVMYRANIEVINESR' A
#
# COMPACT_ATOMS: atom_id res chain seq x y z
N MET A 1 -2.87 -10.97 0.56
CA MET A 1 -2.31 -9.72 1.11
C MET A 1 -2.89 -9.52 2.50
N ASN A 2 -2.05 -9.52 3.49
CA ASN A 2 -2.49 -9.52 4.89
C ASN A 2 -1.84 -8.39 5.67
N VAL A 3 -2.48 -7.98 6.75
CA VAL A 3 -1.90 -7.00 7.66
C VAL A 3 -0.55 -7.52 8.14
N GLY A 4 0.45 -6.65 8.12
CA GLY A 4 1.81 -6.98 8.51
C GLY A 4 2.71 -7.43 7.37
N ASP A 5 2.14 -7.72 6.20
CA ASP A 5 2.95 -8.08 5.04
C ASP A 5 3.78 -6.89 4.58
N LEU A 6 4.99 -7.16 4.10
CA LEU A 6 5.81 -6.14 3.46
C LEU A 6 5.44 -6.07 1.98
N VAL A 7 5.32 -4.86 1.49
CA VAL A 7 4.97 -4.62 0.08
C VAL A 7 5.92 -3.59 -0.50
N ARG A 8 6.14 -3.70 -1.81
CA ARG A 8 6.88 -2.70 -2.54
C ARG A 8 5.92 -1.89 -3.39
N ILE A 9 6.11 -0.59 -3.41
CA ILE A 9 5.29 0.30 -4.23
C ILE A 9 5.78 0.19 -5.66
N GLU A 10 4.91 -0.27 -6.56
CA GLU A 10 5.25 -0.45 -7.96
C GLU A 10 4.81 0.73 -8.82
N LYS A 11 3.68 1.32 -8.49
CA LYS A 11 3.11 2.45 -9.23
C LYS A 11 2.45 3.41 -8.25
N VAL A 12 2.32 4.66 -8.69
CA VAL A 12 1.61 5.68 -7.93
C VAL A 12 0.72 6.47 -8.91
N PRO A 13 -0.32 7.15 -8.39
CA PRO A 13 -1.14 8.01 -9.25
C PRO A 13 -0.30 9.11 -9.87
N ILE A 14 -0.52 9.36 -11.16
CA ILE A 14 0.17 10.41 -11.91
C ILE A 14 -0.28 11.77 -11.39
N GLY A 15 0.68 12.68 -11.21
CA GLY A 15 0.37 14.05 -10.83
C GLY A 15 0.10 14.28 -9.36
N GLN A 16 0.28 13.26 -8.53
CA GLN A 16 0.02 13.36 -7.08
C GLN A 16 1.29 13.65 -6.28
N GLY A 17 2.43 13.77 -6.93
CA GLY A 17 3.68 14.01 -6.22
C GLY A 17 4.19 12.83 -5.42
N MET A 18 3.73 11.63 -5.73
CA MET A 18 4.07 10.43 -4.97
C MET A 18 5.15 9.58 -5.64
N ASP A 19 5.76 10.09 -6.69
CA ASP A 19 6.75 9.33 -7.48
C ASP A 19 7.92 8.82 -6.63
N SER A 20 8.27 9.55 -5.58
CA SER A 20 9.37 9.15 -4.71
C SER A 20 9.07 7.88 -3.93
N LEU A 21 7.81 7.45 -3.87
CA LEU A 21 7.43 6.22 -3.19
C LEU A 21 7.69 4.98 -4.02
N ILE A 22 7.81 5.12 -5.34
CA ILE A 22 8.05 3.98 -6.22
C ILE A 22 9.35 3.29 -5.81
N GLY A 23 9.28 1.98 -5.61
CA GLY A 23 10.42 1.18 -5.19
C GLY A 23 10.62 1.12 -3.68
N GLN A 24 9.90 1.92 -2.92
CA GLN A 24 9.99 1.86 -1.47
C GLN A 24 9.18 0.70 -0.92
N VAL A 25 9.60 0.23 0.23
CA VAL A 25 8.95 -0.88 0.94
C VAL A 25 8.13 -0.32 2.09
N GLY A 26 6.90 -0.76 2.18
CA GLY A 26 6.02 -0.41 3.28
C GLY A 26 5.42 -1.64 3.92
N VAL A 27 4.57 -1.43 4.92
CA VAL A 27 3.89 -2.51 5.61
C VAL A 27 2.38 -2.28 5.55
N ILE A 28 1.63 -3.36 5.36
CA ILE A 28 0.17 -3.28 5.30
C ILE A 28 -0.40 -3.08 6.70
N LEU A 29 -1.26 -2.09 6.84
CA LEU A 29 -1.95 -1.78 8.09
C LEU A 29 -3.43 -2.10 7.96
N PRO A 30 -4.14 -2.26 9.10
CA PRO A 30 -5.59 -2.49 9.08
C PRO A 30 -6.35 -1.34 8.42
N THR A 31 -7.46 -1.68 7.76
CA THR A 31 -8.35 -0.70 7.12
C THR A 31 -9.77 -0.87 7.63
N PRO A 32 -10.02 -0.67 8.93
CA PRO A 32 -11.29 -1.07 9.53
C PRO A 32 -12.50 -0.26 9.07
N ASP A 33 -12.30 0.97 8.63
CA ASP A 33 -13.39 1.89 8.33
C ASP A 33 -13.63 2.13 6.85
N PHE A 34 -13.00 1.33 5.99
CA PHE A 34 -13.18 1.52 4.55
C PHE A 34 -14.54 0.97 4.12
N PRO A 35 -15.30 1.72 3.31
CA PRO A 35 -16.52 1.20 2.70
C PRO A 35 -16.22 -0.03 1.84
N GLU A 36 -17.22 -0.90 1.68
CA GLU A 36 -17.06 -2.08 0.81
C GLU A 36 -16.65 -1.71 -0.61
N SER A 37 -17.12 -0.56 -1.10
CA SER A 37 -16.77 -0.09 -2.43
C SER A 37 -15.28 0.23 -2.58
N TRP A 38 -14.55 0.24 -1.47
CA TRP A 38 -13.11 0.55 -1.47
C TRP A 38 -12.25 -0.70 -1.35
N ASP A 39 -12.76 -1.85 -1.78
CA ASP A 39 -12.02 -3.11 -1.72
C ASP A 39 -10.70 -3.08 -2.48
N HIS A 40 -10.57 -2.17 -3.44
CA HIS A 40 -9.34 -2.02 -4.23
C HIS A 40 -8.24 -1.31 -3.50
N TYR A 41 -8.56 -0.68 -2.37
CA TYR A 41 -7.62 0.13 -1.61
C TYR A 41 -7.10 -0.63 -0.41
N ILE A 42 -5.91 -0.25 0.01
CA ILE A 42 -5.31 -0.82 1.21
C ILE A 42 -4.45 0.25 1.87
N ASN A 43 -4.38 0.23 3.19
CA ASN A 43 -3.50 1.12 3.92
C ASN A 43 -2.10 0.55 3.96
N VAL A 44 -1.14 1.37 3.59
CA VAL A 44 0.27 1.00 3.61
C VAL A 44 1.03 2.06 4.38
N PHE A 45 1.83 1.64 5.36
CA PHE A 45 2.72 2.54 6.07
C PHE A 45 4.06 2.53 5.35
N VAL A 46 4.38 3.63 4.69
CA VAL A 46 5.58 3.77 3.88
C VAL A 46 6.09 5.20 3.98
N ASP A 47 7.40 5.37 3.98
CA ASP A 47 8.04 6.69 4.11
C ASP A 47 7.53 7.45 5.34
N ASN A 48 7.40 6.71 6.44
CA ASN A 48 6.98 7.27 7.73
C ASN A 48 5.60 7.89 7.70
N ARG A 49 4.73 7.46 6.78
CA ARG A 49 3.37 7.98 6.61
C ARG A 49 2.41 6.85 6.28
N LEU A 50 1.15 7.06 6.65
CA LEU A 50 0.07 6.20 6.21
C LEU A 50 -0.39 6.65 4.84
N GLN A 51 -0.37 5.72 3.87
CA GLN A 51 -0.83 5.98 2.51
C GLN A 51 -1.91 5.00 2.15
N VAL A 52 -2.94 5.50 1.45
CA VAL A 52 -3.97 4.64 0.87
C VAL A 52 -3.54 4.33 -0.56
N MET A 53 -3.35 3.06 -0.85
CA MET A 53 -2.82 2.63 -2.14
C MET A 53 -3.78 1.66 -2.82
N TYR A 54 -3.76 1.62 -4.15
CA TYR A 54 -4.43 0.55 -4.89
C TYR A 54 -3.68 -0.75 -4.70
N ARG A 55 -4.41 -1.84 -4.45
CA ARG A 55 -3.80 -3.16 -4.36
C ARG A 55 -2.98 -3.50 -5.60
N ALA A 56 -3.46 -3.08 -6.76
CA ALA A 56 -2.80 -3.37 -8.03
C ALA A 56 -1.47 -2.63 -8.20
N ASN A 57 -1.23 -1.61 -7.40
CA ASN A 57 -0.02 -0.79 -7.50
C ASN A 57 1.08 -1.23 -6.56
N ILE A 58 0.87 -2.26 -5.78
CA ILE A 58 1.85 -2.75 -4.82
C ILE A 58 2.05 -4.25 -5.02
N GLU A 59 3.21 -4.74 -4.58
CA GLU A 59 3.56 -6.15 -4.68
C GLU A 59 4.01 -6.65 -3.31
N VAL A 60 3.45 -7.77 -2.88
CA VAL A 60 3.87 -8.39 -1.63
C VAL A 60 5.25 -9.02 -1.85
N ILE A 61 6.21 -8.61 -1.04
CA ILE A 61 7.60 -9.08 -1.17
C ILE A 61 8.03 -9.94 0.02
N ASN A 62 7.19 -10.01 1.04
CA ASN A 62 7.44 -10.86 2.20
C ASN A 62 6.12 -11.48 2.62
N GLU A 63 5.90 -12.71 2.21
CA GLU A 63 4.71 -13.42 2.62
C GLU A 63 4.89 -13.91 4.04
N SER A 64 4.00 -13.52 4.90
CA SER A 64 3.98 -13.97 6.28
C SER A 64 3.73 -15.49 6.31
N ARG A 65 4.54 -16.19 7.07
CA ARG A 65 4.43 -17.64 7.17
C ARG A 65 4.22 -18.09 8.57
#